data_d0a77dc60f0ea60c27c8e906a2cbc820
#
_entry.id   d0a77dc60f0ea60c27c8e906a2cbc820
#
_cell.length_a   1.000
_cell.length_b   1.000
_cell.length_c   1.000
_cell.angle_alpha   90.00
_cell.angle_beta   90.00
_cell.angle_gamma   90.00
#
_symmetry.space_group_name_H-M   'P 1'
#
loop_
_entity.id
_entity.type
_entity.pdbx_description
1 polymer ?
#
loop_
_entity_poly.entity_id
_entity_poly.type
_entity_poly.pdbx_seq_one_letter_code
_entity_poly.pdbx_strand_id
1 'polypeptide(L)'
;MATARALLELLRWHRPSGRLILLVPAGWALWLNPQAPPAAPLLGWIVLGGLAVSGAGCIANDLWDRRIDPLVERTRNRPLASGRVGLLTAVILLLACLLLALLVVLALPAPGRGLCLALAVATLPPVLLYPSAKRWFAFPQLVLAFCWGFAVLIPWAAASGSLAGGWPLVLVWFASLAWTFGFDTVYAMSDREDDRRLGVRSSALSLGAVAPAVVAICYGLAAAALAAAAWLQGLGGLGFWLCWAIAAAGMLREALQLGRLDLPRSAYGIHFSRQVQLGALLLGLILARRG
;
A
#
# COMPACT_ATOMS: atom_id res chain seq x y z
N MET A 1 -21.26 13.50 19.46
CA MET A 1 -21.28 13.06 18.05
C MET A 1 -19.90 13.24 17.44
N ALA A 2 -19.43 12.25 16.63
CA ALA A 2 -18.15 12.40 15.93
C ALA A 2 -18.26 13.50 14.86
N THR A 3 -17.27 14.40 14.78
CA THR A 3 -17.23 15.43 13.74
C THR A 3 -16.85 14.82 12.39
N ALA A 4 -17.31 15.41 11.27
CA ALA A 4 -16.92 14.99 9.92
C ALA A 4 -15.39 14.92 9.77
N ARG A 5 -14.67 15.87 10.38
CA ARG A 5 -13.20 15.86 10.43
C ARG A 5 -12.63 14.61 11.11
N ALA A 6 -13.20 14.18 12.25
CA ALA A 6 -12.73 12.99 12.96
C ALA A 6 -12.97 11.70 12.13
N LEU A 7 -14.06 11.63 11.36
CA LEU A 7 -14.32 10.53 10.44
C LEU A 7 -13.30 10.50 9.28
N LEU A 8 -13.00 11.65 8.68
CA LEU A 8 -11.96 11.78 7.65
C LEU A 8 -10.57 11.41 8.20
N GLU A 9 -10.28 11.77 9.45
CA GLU A 9 -9.04 11.39 10.13
C GLU A 9 -8.99 9.88 10.39
N LEU A 10 -10.09 9.24 10.76
CA LEU A 10 -10.17 7.80 10.98
C LEU A 10 -9.91 7.01 9.68
N LEU A 11 -10.45 7.48 8.55
CA LEU A 11 -10.20 6.95 7.21
C LEU A 11 -8.80 7.29 6.66
N ARG A 12 -8.01 8.11 7.35
CA ARG A 12 -6.75 8.70 6.85
C ARG A 12 -6.90 9.55 5.59
N TRP A 13 -8.13 9.95 5.23
CA TRP A 13 -8.40 10.71 4.01
C TRP A 13 -7.95 12.18 4.08
N HIS A 14 -7.59 12.67 5.25
CA HIS A 14 -6.97 13.98 5.43
C HIS A 14 -5.48 14.01 5.01
N ARG A 15 -4.84 12.84 4.79
CA ARG A 15 -3.44 12.72 4.36
C ARG A 15 -3.36 12.11 2.96
N PRO A 16 -2.98 12.87 1.91
CA PRO A 16 -2.94 12.37 0.53
C PRO A 16 -2.05 11.15 0.35
N SER A 17 -0.85 11.14 0.95
CA SER A 17 0.11 10.03 0.84
C SER A 17 -0.47 8.71 1.32
N GLY A 18 -1.19 8.69 2.45
CA GLY A 18 -1.80 7.47 2.98
C GLY A 18 -2.91 6.88 2.11
N ARG A 19 -3.55 7.71 1.27
CA ARG A 19 -4.58 7.27 0.32
C ARG A 19 -4.00 6.78 -1.00
N LEU A 20 -3.01 7.51 -1.50
CA LEU A 20 -2.46 7.29 -2.84
C LEU A 20 -1.53 6.10 -2.89
N ILE A 21 -0.88 5.77 -1.76
CA ILE A 21 0.13 4.72 -1.74
C ILE A 21 -0.43 3.35 -2.18
N LEU A 22 -1.68 3.01 -1.84
CA LEU A 22 -2.34 1.79 -2.29
C LEU A 22 -2.69 1.82 -3.78
N LEU A 23 -2.94 3.01 -4.35
CA LEU A 23 -3.31 3.18 -5.76
C LEU A 23 -2.11 3.09 -6.70
N VAL A 24 -0.89 3.26 -6.20
CA VAL A 24 0.33 3.18 -7.01
C VAL A 24 0.52 1.78 -7.61
N PRO A 25 0.51 0.66 -6.84
CA PRO A 25 0.57 -0.68 -7.42
C PRO A 25 -0.61 -1.01 -8.34
N ALA A 26 -1.81 -0.48 -8.06
CA ALA A 26 -2.96 -0.63 -8.94
C ALA A 26 -2.70 0.04 -10.31
N GLY A 27 -2.09 1.21 -10.29
CA GLY A 27 -1.65 1.88 -11.51
C GLY A 27 -0.60 1.07 -12.27
N TRP A 28 0.43 0.53 -11.60
CA TRP A 28 1.41 -0.34 -12.27
C TRP A 28 0.72 -1.52 -12.96
N ALA A 29 -0.21 -2.19 -12.27
CA ALA A 29 -0.96 -3.31 -12.81
C ALA A 29 -1.77 -2.94 -14.05
N LEU A 30 -2.49 -1.80 -14.01
CA LEU A 30 -3.33 -1.35 -15.11
C LEU A 30 -2.54 -0.96 -16.35
N TRP A 31 -1.37 -0.31 -16.19
CA TRP A 31 -0.56 0.14 -17.34
C TRP A 31 0.39 -0.92 -17.88
N LEU A 32 0.76 -1.93 -17.06
CA LEU A 32 1.49 -3.11 -17.52
C LEU A 32 0.57 -4.24 -18.03
N ASN A 33 -0.75 -4.08 -17.89
CA ASN A 33 -1.70 -5.03 -18.45
C ASN A 33 -1.69 -4.98 -19.99
N PRO A 34 -1.79 -6.13 -20.71
CA PRO A 34 -1.89 -6.12 -22.17
C PRO A 34 -3.05 -5.32 -22.74
N GLN A 35 -4.11 -5.11 -21.96
CA GLN A 35 -5.29 -4.31 -22.35
C GLN A 35 -5.11 -2.80 -22.08
N ALA A 36 -3.91 -2.34 -21.70
CA ALA A 36 -3.67 -0.92 -21.49
C ALA A 36 -3.72 -0.11 -22.81
N PRO A 37 -4.14 1.16 -22.79
CA PRO A 37 -4.51 1.94 -21.60
C PRO A 37 -5.88 1.53 -21.03
N PRO A 38 -6.05 1.59 -19.69
CA PRO A 38 -7.33 1.26 -19.08
C PRO A 38 -8.42 2.29 -19.42
N ALA A 39 -9.65 1.84 -19.58
CA ALA A 39 -10.79 2.73 -19.81
C ALA A 39 -11.03 3.64 -18.61
N ALA A 40 -11.41 4.90 -18.84
CA ALA A 40 -11.65 5.88 -17.78
C ALA A 40 -12.65 5.43 -16.71
N PRO A 41 -13.78 4.76 -17.04
CA PRO A 41 -14.68 4.22 -16.02
C PRO A 41 -14.01 3.17 -15.12
N LEU A 42 -13.15 2.30 -15.67
CA LEU A 42 -12.40 1.33 -14.89
C LEU A 42 -11.46 2.01 -13.90
N LEU A 43 -10.74 3.05 -14.34
CA LEU A 43 -9.90 3.85 -13.43
C LEU A 43 -10.71 4.42 -12.27
N GLY A 44 -11.88 4.97 -12.55
CA GLY A 44 -12.80 5.50 -11.52
C GLY A 44 -13.20 4.45 -10.49
N TRP A 45 -13.59 3.25 -10.94
CA TRP A 45 -13.93 2.14 -10.05
C TRP A 45 -12.75 1.66 -9.21
N ILE A 46 -11.56 1.54 -9.80
CA ILE A 46 -10.35 1.11 -9.07
C ILE A 46 -9.95 2.16 -8.02
N VAL A 47 -10.03 3.45 -8.34
CA VAL A 47 -9.76 4.51 -7.36
C VAL A 47 -10.77 4.48 -6.22
N LEU A 48 -12.06 4.40 -6.52
CA LEU A 48 -13.13 4.37 -5.52
C LEU A 48 -13.01 3.14 -4.60
N GLY A 49 -12.79 1.95 -5.20
CA GLY A 49 -12.57 0.71 -4.45
C GLY A 49 -11.31 0.75 -3.59
N GLY A 50 -10.22 1.28 -4.13
CA GLY A 50 -8.96 1.46 -3.40
C GLY A 50 -9.12 2.40 -2.19
N LEU A 51 -9.85 3.50 -2.33
CA LEU A 51 -10.15 4.41 -1.23
C LEU A 51 -11.02 3.73 -0.15
N ALA A 52 -12.02 2.95 -0.56
CA ALA A 52 -12.89 2.21 0.35
C ALA A 52 -12.09 1.16 1.16
N VAL A 53 -11.28 0.33 0.47
CA VAL A 53 -10.46 -0.72 1.10
C VAL A 53 -9.38 -0.10 2.00
N SER A 54 -8.73 0.97 1.57
CA SER A 54 -7.75 1.71 2.39
C SER A 54 -8.39 2.23 3.67
N GLY A 55 -9.58 2.82 3.57
CA GLY A 55 -10.35 3.28 4.73
C GLY A 55 -10.70 2.14 5.68
N ALA A 56 -11.21 1.02 5.14
CA ALA A 56 -11.53 -0.18 5.92
C ALA A 56 -10.31 -0.73 6.66
N GLY A 57 -9.15 -0.84 5.98
CA GLY A 57 -7.89 -1.29 6.58
C GLY A 57 -7.41 -0.37 7.70
N CYS A 58 -7.52 0.96 7.54
CA CYS A 58 -7.18 1.92 8.59
C CYS A 58 -8.07 1.77 9.82
N ILE A 59 -9.38 1.62 9.62
CA ILE A 59 -10.33 1.43 10.74
C ILE A 59 -10.08 0.10 11.43
N ALA A 60 -9.89 -1.00 10.67
CA ALA A 60 -9.59 -2.32 11.23
C ALA A 60 -8.32 -2.26 12.08
N ASN A 61 -7.26 -1.60 11.59
CA ASN A 61 -6.03 -1.39 12.36
C ASN A 61 -6.29 -0.63 13.67
N ASP A 62 -7.01 0.49 13.62
CA ASP A 62 -7.32 1.28 14.82
C ASP A 62 -8.21 0.50 15.82
N LEU A 63 -9.11 -0.38 15.34
CA LEU A 63 -9.93 -1.26 16.19
C LEU A 63 -9.09 -2.33 16.91
N TRP A 64 -8.16 -2.97 16.20
CA TRP A 64 -7.22 -3.92 16.78
C TRP A 64 -6.31 -3.27 17.82
N ASP A 65 -5.85 -2.06 17.53
CA ASP A 65 -4.86 -1.33 18.33
C ASP A 65 -5.45 -0.37 19.34
N ARG A 66 -6.77 -0.35 19.52
CA ARG A 66 -7.47 0.60 20.41
C ARG A 66 -6.92 0.67 21.84
N ARG A 67 -6.29 -0.40 22.33
CA ARG A 67 -5.67 -0.45 23.67
C ARG A 67 -4.19 -0.06 23.65
N ILE A 68 -3.53 -0.13 22.49
CA ILE A 68 -2.11 0.15 22.30
C ILE A 68 -1.92 1.60 21.86
N ASP A 69 -2.72 2.06 20.91
CA ASP A 69 -2.60 3.39 20.31
C ASP A 69 -2.56 4.56 21.31
N PRO A 70 -3.31 4.54 22.43
CA PRO A 70 -3.19 5.60 23.44
C PRO A 70 -1.83 5.67 24.14
N LEU A 71 -1.06 4.57 24.13
CA LEU A 71 0.24 4.44 24.79
C LEU A 71 1.41 4.82 23.87
N VAL A 72 1.17 5.00 22.58
CA VAL A 72 2.17 5.33 21.55
C VAL A 72 2.05 6.80 21.20
N GLU A 73 3.14 7.57 21.31
CA GLU A 73 3.15 9.03 21.07
C GLU A 73 2.54 9.42 19.73
N ARG A 74 2.89 8.71 18.66
CA ARG A 74 2.41 8.99 17.29
C ARG A 74 0.92 8.74 17.11
N THR A 75 0.34 7.78 17.83
CA THR A 75 -1.02 7.29 17.59
C THR A 75 -2.04 7.70 18.65
N ARG A 76 -1.59 8.19 19.83
CA ARG A 76 -2.47 8.58 20.95
C ARG A 76 -3.57 9.59 20.57
N ASN A 77 -3.31 10.43 19.57
CA ASN A 77 -4.26 11.42 19.07
C ASN A 77 -5.17 10.93 17.95
N ARG A 78 -5.10 9.65 17.57
CA ARG A 78 -6.04 9.07 16.59
C ARG A 78 -7.48 9.15 17.10
N PRO A 79 -8.48 9.30 16.21
CA PRO A 79 -9.86 9.53 16.62
C PRO A 79 -10.43 8.46 17.57
N LEU A 80 -10.11 7.18 17.33
CA LEU A 80 -10.57 6.09 18.19
C LEU A 80 -9.78 6.04 19.50
N ALA A 81 -8.45 6.20 19.46
CA ALA A 81 -7.58 6.16 20.63
C ALA A 81 -7.86 7.33 21.61
N SER A 82 -8.19 8.52 21.09
CA SER A 82 -8.51 9.71 21.86
C SER A 82 -9.98 9.83 22.27
N GLY A 83 -10.83 8.85 21.91
CA GLY A 83 -12.26 8.87 22.21
C GLY A 83 -13.09 9.86 21.37
N ARG A 84 -12.49 10.56 20.38
CA ARG A 84 -13.23 11.48 19.48
C ARG A 84 -14.22 10.75 18.57
N VAL A 85 -13.99 9.46 18.33
CA VAL A 85 -14.92 8.56 17.62
C VAL A 85 -15.18 7.34 18.49
N GLY A 86 -16.45 7.03 18.72
CA GLY A 86 -16.84 5.86 19.49
C GLY A 86 -16.70 4.55 18.68
N LEU A 87 -16.61 3.43 19.41
CA LEU A 87 -16.45 2.10 18.84
C LEU A 87 -17.53 1.75 17.82
N LEU A 88 -18.81 2.00 18.16
CA LEU A 88 -19.94 1.71 17.27
C LEU A 88 -19.84 2.50 15.97
N THR A 89 -19.49 3.78 16.03
CA THR A 89 -19.29 4.62 14.83
C THR A 89 -18.16 4.10 13.97
N ALA A 90 -17.05 3.65 14.57
CA ALA A 90 -15.94 3.06 13.83
C ALA A 90 -16.35 1.77 13.11
N VAL A 91 -17.10 0.89 13.79
CA VAL A 91 -17.62 -0.36 13.19
C VAL A 91 -18.60 -0.07 12.05
N ILE A 92 -19.53 0.85 12.24
CA ILE A 92 -20.49 1.24 11.17
C ILE A 92 -19.72 1.78 9.96
N LEU A 93 -18.71 2.63 10.17
CA LEU A 93 -17.93 3.18 9.07
C LEU A 93 -17.08 2.10 8.37
N LEU A 94 -16.55 1.12 9.12
CA LEU A 94 -15.87 -0.04 8.55
C LEU A 94 -16.82 -0.82 7.63
N LEU A 95 -18.01 -1.15 8.11
CA LEU A 95 -19.02 -1.87 7.32
C LEU A 95 -19.44 -1.08 6.09
N ALA A 96 -19.61 0.24 6.21
CA ALA A 96 -19.91 1.11 5.06
C ALA A 96 -18.80 1.08 4.01
N CYS A 97 -17.52 1.11 4.42
CA CYS A 97 -16.38 0.98 3.51
C CYS A 97 -16.34 -0.39 2.83
N LEU A 98 -16.59 -1.47 3.56
CA LEU A 98 -16.64 -2.83 2.99
C LEU A 98 -17.82 -2.99 2.02
N LEU A 99 -18.98 -2.44 2.36
CA LEU A 99 -20.14 -2.43 1.45
C LEU A 99 -19.83 -1.64 0.18
N LEU A 100 -19.21 -0.46 0.30
CA LEU A 100 -18.80 0.33 -0.87
C LEU A 100 -17.81 -0.45 -1.73
N ALA A 101 -16.82 -1.12 -1.14
CA ALA A 101 -15.87 -1.96 -1.87
C ALA A 101 -16.58 -3.10 -2.61
N LEU A 102 -17.56 -3.75 -1.99
CA LEU A 102 -18.38 -4.78 -2.62
C LEU A 102 -19.18 -4.21 -3.82
N LEU A 103 -19.86 -3.08 -3.63
CA LEU A 103 -20.62 -2.43 -4.69
C LEU A 103 -19.73 -2.05 -5.88
N VAL A 104 -18.51 -1.58 -5.62
CA VAL A 104 -17.51 -1.31 -6.66
C VAL A 104 -17.17 -2.59 -7.43
N VAL A 105 -16.88 -3.70 -6.73
CA VAL A 105 -16.58 -4.98 -7.40
C VAL A 105 -17.74 -5.45 -8.26
N LEU A 106 -18.99 -5.31 -7.78
CA LEU A 106 -20.19 -5.67 -8.53
C LEU A 106 -20.42 -4.76 -9.76
N ALA A 107 -19.90 -3.53 -9.75
CA ALA A 107 -19.97 -2.59 -10.86
C ALA A 107 -18.84 -2.76 -11.90
N LEU A 108 -17.81 -3.59 -11.61
CA LEU A 108 -16.73 -3.86 -12.56
C LEU A 108 -17.24 -4.55 -13.84
N PRO A 109 -16.47 -4.46 -14.96
CA PRO A 109 -16.83 -5.12 -16.21
C PRO A 109 -17.07 -6.63 -16.04
N ALA A 110 -18.10 -7.14 -16.72
CA ALA A 110 -18.56 -8.52 -16.56
C ALA A 110 -17.49 -9.62 -16.74
N PRO A 111 -16.57 -9.55 -17.73
CA PRO A 111 -15.58 -10.61 -17.94
C PRO A 111 -14.68 -10.88 -16.72
N GLY A 112 -14.31 -9.83 -15.95
CA GLY A 112 -13.43 -9.96 -14.78
C GLY A 112 -14.14 -9.97 -13.44
N ARG A 113 -15.44 -9.65 -13.39
CA ARG A 113 -16.20 -9.40 -12.15
C ARG A 113 -16.17 -10.58 -11.18
N GLY A 114 -16.44 -11.79 -11.66
CA GLY A 114 -16.46 -12.99 -10.82
C GLY A 114 -15.10 -13.26 -10.19
N LEU A 115 -14.03 -13.11 -10.96
CA LEU A 115 -12.66 -13.26 -10.48
C LEU A 115 -12.31 -12.15 -9.47
N CYS A 116 -12.65 -10.91 -9.77
CA CYS A 116 -12.45 -9.79 -8.83
C CYS A 116 -13.20 -10.00 -7.51
N LEU A 117 -14.42 -10.54 -7.56
CA LEU A 117 -15.18 -10.87 -6.35
C LEU A 117 -14.48 -11.97 -5.54
N ALA A 118 -14.01 -13.04 -6.19
CA ALA A 118 -13.26 -14.10 -5.52
C ALA A 118 -11.98 -13.55 -4.87
N LEU A 119 -11.22 -12.71 -5.57
CA LEU A 119 -10.03 -12.06 -5.04
C LEU A 119 -10.36 -11.11 -3.89
N ALA A 120 -11.45 -10.34 -3.99
CA ALA A 120 -11.89 -9.44 -2.91
C ALA A 120 -12.27 -10.23 -1.65
N VAL A 121 -13.00 -11.34 -1.80
CA VAL A 121 -13.33 -12.24 -0.68
C VAL A 121 -12.06 -12.84 -0.08
N ALA A 122 -11.13 -13.31 -0.91
CA ALA A 122 -9.84 -13.85 -0.44
C ALA A 122 -8.97 -12.80 0.28
N THR A 123 -9.13 -11.51 -0.06
CA THR A 123 -8.40 -10.41 0.57
C THR A 123 -8.93 -10.04 1.96
N LEU A 124 -10.22 -10.28 2.24
CA LEU A 124 -10.84 -9.84 3.50
C LEU A 124 -10.16 -10.40 4.75
N PRO A 125 -9.93 -11.74 4.90
CA PRO A 125 -9.29 -12.26 6.10
C PRO A 125 -7.91 -11.65 6.35
N PRO A 126 -6.96 -11.63 5.39
CA PRO A 126 -5.65 -11.06 5.63
C PRO A 126 -5.71 -9.55 5.91
N VAL A 127 -6.57 -8.77 5.26
CA VAL A 127 -6.68 -7.31 5.51
C VAL A 127 -7.26 -7.02 6.89
N LEU A 128 -8.23 -7.79 7.36
CA LEU A 128 -8.83 -7.58 8.67
C LEU A 128 -7.96 -8.12 9.81
N LEU A 129 -7.12 -9.12 9.54
CA LEU A 129 -6.31 -9.80 10.56
C LEU A 129 -4.87 -9.31 10.62
N TYR A 130 -4.31 -8.70 9.54
CA TYR A 130 -2.91 -8.28 9.52
C TYR A 130 -2.50 -7.41 10.72
N PRO A 131 -3.36 -6.51 11.28
CA PRO A 131 -2.94 -5.70 12.41
C PRO A 131 -2.64 -6.52 13.66
N SER A 132 -3.19 -7.76 13.74
CA SER A 132 -2.87 -8.67 14.82
C SER A 132 -1.48 -9.28 14.70
N ALA A 133 -0.89 -9.31 13.50
CA ALA A 133 0.37 -9.98 13.20
C ALA A 133 1.52 -9.51 14.09
N LYS A 134 1.54 -8.25 14.49
CA LYS A 134 2.56 -7.71 15.40
C LYS A 134 2.55 -8.35 16.81
N ARG A 135 1.56 -9.19 17.14
CA ARG A 135 1.46 -9.92 18.41
C ARG A 135 2.09 -11.30 18.34
N TRP A 136 2.17 -11.90 17.14
CA TRP A 136 2.58 -13.29 16.98
C TRP A 136 3.64 -13.53 15.90
N PHE A 137 3.84 -12.60 14.94
CA PHE A 137 4.78 -12.75 13.83
C PHE A 137 5.91 -11.72 13.90
N ALA A 138 7.14 -12.14 13.59
CA ALA A 138 8.33 -11.29 13.69
C ALA A 138 8.38 -10.20 12.60
N PHE A 139 7.71 -10.42 11.47
CA PHE A 139 7.71 -9.53 10.30
C PHE A 139 6.27 -9.17 9.87
N PRO A 140 5.47 -8.49 10.72
CA PRO A 140 4.08 -8.16 10.40
C PRO A 140 3.95 -7.36 9.10
N GLN A 141 4.98 -6.61 8.69
CA GLN A 141 5.04 -5.87 7.44
C GLN A 141 4.98 -6.76 6.19
N LEU A 142 5.43 -8.03 6.28
CA LEU A 142 5.24 -9.00 5.19
C LEU A 142 3.76 -9.38 5.02
N VAL A 143 3.01 -9.48 6.11
CA VAL A 143 1.57 -9.75 6.04
C VAL A 143 0.85 -8.60 5.35
N LEU A 144 1.21 -7.36 5.70
CA LEU A 144 0.69 -6.17 5.02
C LEU A 144 1.07 -6.15 3.55
N ALA A 145 2.34 -6.44 3.22
CA ALA A 145 2.81 -6.50 1.84
C ALA A 145 2.01 -7.52 1.01
N PHE A 146 1.73 -8.70 1.58
CA PHE A 146 0.87 -9.70 0.94
C PHE A 146 -0.54 -9.16 0.69
N CYS A 147 -1.16 -8.50 1.67
CA CYS A 147 -2.46 -7.85 1.49
C CYS A 147 -2.42 -6.83 0.33
N TRP A 148 -1.33 -6.09 0.21
CA TRP A 148 -1.15 -5.10 -0.85
C TRP A 148 -0.89 -5.70 -2.22
N GLY A 149 -0.46 -6.95 -2.30
CA GLY A 149 -0.39 -7.70 -3.55
C GLY A 149 -1.73 -7.78 -4.28
N PHE A 150 -2.86 -7.76 -3.55
CA PHE A 150 -4.19 -7.71 -4.14
C PHE A 150 -4.51 -6.37 -4.83
N ALA A 151 -3.81 -5.30 -4.49
CA ALA A 151 -3.89 -4.04 -5.23
C ALA A 151 -3.27 -4.14 -6.65
N VAL A 152 -2.55 -5.22 -6.95
CA VAL A 152 -2.11 -5.59 -8.31
C VAL A 152 -3.11 -6.56 -8.94
N LEU A 153 -3.47 -7.63 -8.24
CA LEU A 153 -4.25 -8.73 -8.79
C LEU A 153 -5.67 -8.31 -9.18
N ILE A 154 -6.36 -7.52 -8.35
CA ILE A 154 -7.74 -7.08 -8.63
C ILE A 154 -7.81 -6.13 -9.83
N PRO A 155 -7.01 -5.05 -9.93
CA PRO A 155 -6.99 -4.20 -11.12
C PRO A 155 -6.58 -4.93 -12.39
N TRP A 156 -5.62 -5.86 -12.30
CA TRP A 156 -5.22 -6.68 -13.43
C TRP A 156 -6.38 -7.55 -13.93
N ALA A 157 -7.03 -8.28 -13.02
CA ALA A 157 -8.20 -9.11 -13.35
C ALA A 157 -9.38 -8.28 -13.88
N ALA A 158 -9.60 -7.09 -13.34
CA ALA A 158 -10.65 -6.19 -13.81
C ALA A 158 -10.40 -5.69 -15.24
N ALA A 159 -9.13 -5.48 -15.62
CA ALA A 159 -8.77 -5.01 -16.95
C ALA A 159 -8.80 -6.14 -17.99
N SER A 160 -8.28 -7.33 -17.66
CA SER A 160 -8.08 -8.43 -18.64
C SER A 160 -9.07 -9.58 -18.49
N GLY A 161 -9.90 -9.60 -17.46
CA GLY A 161 -10.82 -10.72 -17.18
C GLY A 161 -10.14 -11.98 -16.63
N SER A 162 -8.81 -11.99 -16.45
CA SER A 162 -8.04 -13.16 -16.03
C SER A 162 -6.77 -12.77 -15.26
N LEU A 163 -6.12 -13.77 -14.63
CA LEU A 163 -4.76 -13.67 -14.09
C LEU A 163 -3.70 -14.34 -14.98
N ALA A 164 -4.03 -14.65 -16.22
CA ALA A 164 -3.11 -15.25 -17.20
C ALA A 164 -2.11 -14.22 -17.75
N GLY A 165 -1.50 -13.42 -16.86
CA GLY A 165 -0.55 -12.34 -17.21
C GLY A 165 0.91 -12.78 -17.33
N GLY A 166 1.21 -14.07 -17.11
CA GLY A 166 2.58 -14.58 -17.19
C GLY A 166 3.56 -13.86 -16.24
N TRP A 167 4.82 -13.82 -16.65
CA TRP A 167 5.89 -13.15 -15.90
C TRP A 167 5.64 -11.68 -15.62
N PRO A 168 5.07 -10.86 -16.54
CA PRO A 168 4.77 -9.46 -16.24
C PRO A 168 3.88 -9.28 -15.01
N LEU A 169 2.80 -10.07 -14.88
CA LEU A 169 1.94 -10.01 -13.69
C LEU A 169 2.69 -10.42 -12.42
N VAL A 170 3.46 -11.52 -12.48
CA VAL A 170 4.25 -12.01 -11.33
C VAL A 170 5.25 -10.95 -10.87
N LEU A 171 5.94 -10.30 -11.80
CA LEU A 171 6.94 -9.26 -11.51
C LEU A 171 6.30 -8.00 -10.92
N VAL A 172 5.15 -7.56 -11.42
CA VAL A 172 4.44 -6.40 -10.85
C VAL A 172 3.92 -6.73 -9.45
N TRP A 173 3.38 -7.93 -9.26
CA TRP A 173 2.94 -8.39 -7.94
C TRP A 173 4.11 -8.44 -6.96
N PHE A 174 5.23 -9.03 -7.33
CA PHE A 174 6.45 -9.08 -6.53
C PHE A 174 6.99 -7.68 -6.22
N ALA A 175 7.00 -6.78 -7.22
CA ALA A 175 7.42 -5.39 -7.03
C ALA A 175 6.57 -4.68 -5.97
N SER A 176 5.25 -4.90 -5.99
CA SER A 176 4.33 -4.37 -4.97
C SER A 176 4.68 -4.90 -3.57
N LEU A 177 4.95 -6.21 -3.43
CA LEU A 177 5.32 -6.80 -2.15
C LEU A 177 6.63 -6.24 -1.61
N ALA A 178 7.68 -6.23 -2.44
CA ALA A 178 8.98 -5.72 -2.06
C ALA A 178 8.94 -4.24 -1.67
N TRP A 179 8.28 -3.42 -2.48
CA TRP A 179 8.14 -1.99 -2.20
C TRP A 179 7.36 -1.73 -0.91
N THR A 180 6.24 -2.45 -0.71
CA THR A 180 5.40 -2.31 0.49
C THR A 180 6.16 -2.72 1.73
N PHE A 181 6.84 -3.86 1.72
CA PHE A 181 7.65 -4.30 2.85
C PHE A 181 8.75 -3.27 3.19
N GLY A 182 9.39 -2.70 2.17
CA GLY A 182 10.42 -1.66 2.34
C GLY A 182 9.88 -0.43 3.06
N PHE A 183 8.87 0.23 2.51
CA PHE A 183 8.37 1.49 3.09
C PHE A 183 7.65 1.30 4.42
N ASP A 184 6.98 0.18 4.63
CA ASP A 184 6.29 -0.09 5.90
C ASP A 184 7.28 -0.48 7.01
N THR A 185 8.41 -1.11 6.64
CA THR A 185 9.54 -1.29 7.57
C THR A 185 10.11 0.06 8.00
N VAL A 186 10.28 1.01 7.08
CA VAL A 186 10.71 2.38 7.44
C VAL A 186 9.70 3.07 8.35
N TYR A 187 8.42 2.90 8.07
CA TYR A 187 7.37 3.45 8.93
C TYR A 187 7.43 2.87 10.34
N ALA A 188 7.68 1.56 10.48
CA ALA A 188 7.88 0.90 11.78
C ALA A 188 9.17 1.37 12.50
N MET A 189 10.17 1.90 11.79
CA MET A 189 11.36 2.47 12.41
C MET A 189 11.01 3.67 13.32
N SER A 190 9.96 4.42 13.01
CA SER A 190 9.50 5.54 13.84
C SER A 190 8.99 5.13 15.21
N ASP A 191 8.55 3.88 15.34
CA ASP A 191 7.87 3.37 16.53
C ASP A 191 8.75 2.36 17.31
N ARG A 192 10.02 2.14 16.93
CA ARG A 192 10.91 1.11 17.53
C ARG A 192 10.96 1.13 19.06
N GLU A 193 11.04 2.31 19.66
CA GLU A 193 11.11 2.46 21.11
C GLU A 193 9.79 2.05 21.77
N ASP A 194 8.68 2.54 21.22
CA ASP A 194 7.35 2.24 21.71
C ASP A 194 7.04 0.75 21.52
N ASP A 195 7.36 0.17 20.35
CA ASP A 195 7.18 -1.25 20.05
C ASP A 195 7.94 -2.14 21.03
N ARG A 196 9.20 -1.80 21.32
CA ARG A 196 10.02 -2.54 22.30
C ARG A 196 9.43 -2.46 23.70
N ARG A 197 9.01 -1.27 24.13
CA ARG A 197 8.41 -1.06 25.45
C ARG A 197 7.09 -1.81 25.62
N LEU A 198 6.31 -1.91 24.55
CA LEU A 198 4.99 -2.56 24.56
C LEU A 198 5.06 -4.05 24.25
N GLY A 199 6.24 -4.59 23.92
CA GLY A 199 6.42 -6.01 23.59
C GLY A 199 5.75 -6.42 22.28
N VAL A 200 5.49 -5.47 21.36
CA VAL A 200 4.95 -5.76 20.01
C VAL A 200 6.10 -5.96 19.02
N ARG A 201 5.84 -6.76 17.99
CA ARG A 201 6.84 -7.12 16.98
C ARG A 201 6.75 -6.21 15.77
N SER A 202 7.89 -5.94 15.14
CA SER A 202 7.96 -5.24 13.86
C SER A 202 9.21 -5.67 13.09
N SER A 203 9.16 -5.56 11.75
CA SER A 203 10.33 -5.82 10.91
C SER A 203 11.50 -4.89 11.27
N ALA A 204 11.21 -3.65 11.68
CA ALA A 204 12.21 -2.71 12.13
C ALA A 204 12.96 -3.19 13.39
N LEU A 205 12.27 -3.84 14.34
CA LEU A 205 12.90 -4.47 15.51
C LEU A 205 13.66 -5.74 15.12
N SER A 206 13.03 -6.60 14.31
CA SER A 206 13.58 -7.91 13.92
C SER A 206 14.87 -7.78 13.09
N LEU A 207 14.92 -6.79 12.20
CA LEU A 207 16.08 -6.50 11.35
C LEU A 207 17.16 -5.68 12.08
N GLY A 208 16.80 -4.92 13.11
CA GLY A 208 17.76 -4.13 13.88
C GLY A 208 18.58 -3.19 12.99
N ALA A 209 19.92 -3.30 13.09
CA ALA A 209 20.85 -2.43 12.37
C ALA A 209 20.86 -2.66 10.84
N VAL A 210 20.48 -3.85 10.36
CA VAL A 210 20.47 -4.15 8.93
C VAL A 210 19.22 -3.68 8.20
N ALA A 211 18.24 -3.14 8.91
CA ALA A 211 16.98 -2.69 8.33
C ALA A 211 17.15 -1.70 7.15
N PRO A 212 18.04 -0.68 7.20
CA PRO A 212 18.26 0.21 6.06
C PRO A 212 18.76 -0.52 4.80
N ALA A 213 19.66 -1.49 4.96
CA ALA A 213 20.18 -2.28 3.84
C ALA A 213 19.10 -3.16 3.23
N VAL A 214 18.26 -3.81 4.07
CA VAL A 214 17.12 -4.61 3.59
C VAL A 214 16.12 -3.74 2.86
N VAL A 215 15.81 -2.53 3.34
CA VAL A 215 14.94 -1.58 2.65
C VAL A 215 15.52 -1.19 1.28
N ALA A 216 16.83 -0.92 1.19
CA ALA A 216 17.51 -0.61 -0.07
C ALA A 216 17.40 -1.77 -1.08
N ILE A 217 17.60 -3.00 -0.62
CA ILE A 217 17.42 -4.22 -1.43
C ILE A 217 15.96 -4.32 -1.92
N CYS A 218 14.99 -4.13 -1.04
CA CYS A 218 13.57 -4.19 -1.40
C CYS A 218 13.21 -3.17 -2.49
N TYR A 219 13.71 -1.94 -2.39
CA TYR A 219 13.46 -0.92 -3.41
C TYR A 219 14.18 -1.23 -4.73
N GLY A 220 15.42 -1.74 -4.66
CA GLY A 220 16.14 -2.20 -5.84
C GLY A 220 15.40 -3.33 -6.56
N LEU A 221 14.92 -4.33 -5.80
CA LEU A 221 14.13 -5.45 -6.34
C LEU A 221 12.80 -4.97 -6.96
N ALA A 222 12.11 -4.04 -6.32
CA ALA A 222 10.88 -3.49 -6.85
C ALA A 222 11.11 -2.73 -8.17
N ALA A 223 12.14 -1.87 -8.22
CA ALA A 223 12.50 -1.14 -9.43
C ALA A 223 12.93 -2.09 -10.55
N ALA A 224 13.78 -3.08 -10.27
CA ALA A 224 14.22 -4.08 -11.25
C ALA A 224 13.06 -4.93 -11.78
N ALA A 225 12.15 -5.38 -10.90
CA ALA A 225 11.00 -6.17 -11.32
C ALA A 225 10.06 -5.36 -12.23
N LEU A 226 9.83 -4.08 -11.95
CA LEU A 226 9.02 -3.21 -12.82
C LEU A 226 9.72 -2.95 -14.17
N ALA A 227 11.04 -2.76 -14.19
CA ALA A 227 11.80 -2.66 -15.42
C ALA A 227 11.69 -3.92 -16.27
N ALA A 228 11.86 -5.09 -15.65
CA ALA A 228 11.73 -6.38 -16.31
C ALA A 228 10.30 -6.61 -16.84
N ALA A 229 9.27 -6.27 -16.04
CA ALA A 229 7.87 -6.36 -16.48
C ALA A 229 7.59 -5.47 -17.70
N ALA A 230 8.08 -4.23 -17.69
CA ALA A 230 7.94 -3.31 -18.82
C ALA A 230 8.66 -3.84 -20.08
N TRP A 231 9.88 -4.32 -19.91
CA TRP A 231 10.66 -4.91 -21.00
C TRP A 231 9.95 -6.11 -21.64
N LEU A 232 9.44 -7.03 -20.81
CA LEU A 232 8.71 -8.23 -21.30
C LEU A 232 7.40 -7.86 -22.02
N GLN A 233 6.83 -6.71 -21.73
CA GLN A 233 5.64 -6.17 -22.43
C GLN A 233 6.01 -5.34 -23.67
N GLY A 234 7.29 -5.26 -24.05
CA GLY A 234 7.75 -4.43 -25.15
C GLY A 234 7.58 -2.93 -24.90
N LEU A 235 7.46 -2.52 -23.63
CA LEU A 235 7.32 -1.13 -23.23
C LEU A 235 8.70 -0.54 -22.95
N GLY A 236 9.02 0.61 -23.56
CA GLY A 236 10.32 1.18 -23.31
C GLY A 236 10.63 2.37 -24.22
N GLY A 237 9.98 3.50 -24.00
CA GLY A 237 10.42 4.78 -24.58
C GLY A 237 11.41 5.50 -23.66
N LEU A 238 12.15 6.48 -24.20
CA LEU A 238 13.09 7.29 -23.42
C LEU A 238 12.41 7.93 -22.20
N GLY A 239 11.17 8.42 -22.35
CA GLY A 239 10.40 9.02 -21.26
C GLY A 239 10.16 8.06 -20.10
N PHE A 240 9.81 6.80 -20.38
CA PHE A 240 9.66 5.77 -19.35
C PHE A 240 10.98 5.52 -18.63
N TRP A 241 12.07 5.28 -19.36
CA TRP A 241 13.36 4.94 -18.75
C TRP A 241 13.95 6.09 -17.93
N LEU A 242 13.71 7.35 -18.34
CA LEU A 242 14.09 8.52 -17.53
C LEU A 242 13.29 8.58 -16.23
N CYS A 243 11.98 8.42 -16.27
CA CYS A 243 11.13 8.37 -15.06
C CYS A 243 11.54 7.22 -14.15
N TRP A 244 11.80 6.04 -14.71
CA TRP A 244 12.26 4.87 -13.95
C TRP A 244 13.60 5.12 -13.29
N ALA A 245 14.59 5.66 -14.00
CA ALA A 245 15.91 5.93 -13.47
C ALA A 245 15.87 6.96 -12.33
N ILE A 246 15.09 8.03 -12.49
CA ILE A 246 14.89 9.04 -11.43
C ILE A 246 14.22 8.41 -10.20
N ALA A 247 13.19 7.58 -10.41
CA ALA A 247 12.50 6.91 -9.32
C ALA A 247 13.41 5.92 -8.59
N ALA A 248 14.13 5.07 -9.32
CA ALA A 248 15.05 4.09 -8.74
C ALA A 248 16.20 4.78 -7.97
N ALA A 249 16.82 5.79 -8.54
CA ALA A 249 17.86 6.59 -7.87
C ALA A 249 17.30 7.31 -6.63
N GLY A 250 16.09 7.86 -6.71
CA GLY A 250 15.41 8.48 -5.59
C GLY A 250 15.12 7.50 -4.45
N MET A 251 14.61 6.32 -4.75
CA MET A 251 14.35 5.25 -3.77
C MET A 251 15.64 4.80 -3.09
N LEU A 252 16.72 4.58 -3.85
CA LEU A 252 18.02 4.22 -3.31
C LEU A 252 18.58 5.31 -2.40
N ARG A 253 18.52 6.58 -2.84
CA ARG A 253 18.93 7.73 -2.03
C ARG A 253 18.18 7.80 -0.70
N GLU A 254 16.85 7.63 -0.73
CA GLU A 254 16.03 7.62 0.48
C GLU A 254 16.42 6.47 1.42
N ALA A 255 16.69 5.28 0.89
CA ALA A 255 17.13 4.14 1.70
C ALA A 255 18.52 4.38 2.32
N LEU A 256 19.48 4.93 1.57
CA LEU A 256 20.82 5.26 2.09
C LEU A 256 20.77 6.31 3.21
N GLN A 257 19.81 7.24 3.17
CA GLN A 257 19.65 8.21 4.25
C GLN A 257 19.22 7.59 5.58
N LEU A 258 18.54 6.43 5.55
CA LEU A 258 18.10 5.72 6.76
C LEU A 258 19.26 5.16 7.61
N GLY A 259 20.45 4.99 7.01
CA GLY A 259 21.66 4.56 7.74
C GLY A 259 22.32 5.66 8.57
N ARG A 260 21.84 6.91 8.53
CA ARG A 260 22.36 8.00 9.34
C ARG A 260 21.95 7.83 10.79
N LEU A 261 22.88 8.12 11.69
CA LEU A 261 22.61 8.19 13.12
C LEU A 261 21.71 9.41 13.40
N ASP A 262 20.83 9.29 14.38
CA ASP A 262 20.00 10.40 14.92
C ASP A 262 18.97 11.01 13.95
N LEU A 263 18.31 10.18 13.13
CA LEU A 263 17.19 10.64 12.32
C LEU A 263 15.99 11.02 13.20
N PRO A 264 15.43 12.24 13.03
CA PRO A 264 14.23 12.63 13.76
C PRO A 264 13.03 11.78 13.29
N ARG A 265 12.07 11.51 14.20
CA ARG A 265 10.86 10.74 13.87
C ARG A 265 10.10 11.26 12.64
N SER A 266 10.13 12.57 12.40
CA SER A 266 9.52 13.20 11.23
C SER A 266 10.12 12.75 9.90
N ALA A 267 11.42 12.37 9.88
CA ALA A 267 12.09 11.90 8.67
C ALA A 267 11.43 10.65 8.08
N TYR A 268 10.96 9.74 8.93
CA TYR A 268 10.27 8.52 8.49
C TYR A 268 8.91 8.83 7.81
N GLY A 269 8.18 9.83 8.30
CA GLY A 269 6.94 10.29 7.67
C GLY A 269 7.19 10.99 6.32
N ILE A 270 8.28 11.74 6.21
CA ILE A 270 8.72 12.38 4.95
C ILE A 270 9.12 11.29 3.95
N HIS A 271 9.88 10.29 4.37
CA HIS A 271 10.25 9.14 3.55
C HIS A 271 9.01 8.45 2.97
N PHE A 272 7.99 8.18 3.79
CA PHE A 272 6.74 7.58 3.34
C PHE A 272 6.06 8.42 2.24
N SER A 273 5.99 9.74 2.41
CA SER A 273 5.40 10.63 1.41
C SER A 273 6.20 10.65 0.11
N ARG A 274 7.53 10.60 0.19
CA ARG A 274 8.42 10.50 -0.98
C ARG A 274 8.27 9.18 -1.71
N GLN A 275 8.05 8.06 -1.00
CA GLN A 275 7.79 6.78 -1.64
C GLN A 275 6.53 6.81 -2.50
N VAL A 276 5.48 7.52 -2.10
CA VAL A 276 4.29 7.73 -2.95
C VAL A 276 4.66 8.46 -4.24
N GLN A 277 5.46 9.53 -4.15
CA GLN A 277 5.88 10.31 -5.33
C GLN A 277 6.77 9.47 -6.26
N LEU A 278 7.76 8.77 -5.71
CA LEU A 278 8.67 7.93 -6.47
C LEU A 278 7.96 6.72 -7.09
N GLY A 279 7.05 6.08 -6.35
CA GLY A 279 6.22 5.00 -6.88
C GLY A 279 5.27 5.47 -7.99
N ALA A 280 4.70 6.68 -7.85
CA ALA A 280 3.90 7.30 -8.90
C ALA A 280 4.74 7.67 -10.13
N LEU A 281 6.00 8.07 -9.95
CA LEU A 281 6.91 8.35 -11.06
C LEU A 281 7.21 7.09 -11.89
N LEU A 282 7.18 5.90 -11.27
CA LEU A 282 7.26 4.63 -11.98
C LEU A 282 6.02 4.38 -12.88
N LEU A 283 4.93 5.14 -12.71
CA LEU A 283 3.81 5.21 -13.66
C LEU A 283 4.18 5.95 -14.98
N GLY A 284 5.41 6.36 -15.15
CA GLY A 284 5.96 6.77 -16.45
C GLY A 284 5.70 5.77 -17.58
N LEU A 285 5.21 4.57 -17.23
CA LEU A 285 4.59 3.60 -18.13
C LEU A 285 3.47 4.19 -19.01
N ILE A 286 2.77 5.23 -18.54
CA ILE A 286 1.81 5.98 -19.37
C ILE A 286 2.50 6.58 -20.61
N LEU A 287 3.72 7.06 -20.44
CA LEU A 287 4.51 7.65 -21.53
C LEU A 287 5.03 6.60 -22.51
N ALA A 288 5.27 5.38 -22.03
CA ALA A 288 5.74 4.29 -22.86
C ALA A 288 4.71 3.78 -23.88
N ARG A 289 3.43 4.03 -23.65
CA ARG A 289 2.32 3.59 -24.52
C ARG A 289 1.79 4.69 -25.46
N ARG A 290 2.35 5.87 -25.41
CA ARG A 290 2.01 7.00 -26.31
C ARG A 290 2.96 7.12 -27.52
N GLY A 291 3.95 6.30 -27.61
CA GLY A 291 4.86 6.13 -28.75
C GLY A 291 4.60 4.83 -29.49
#